data_d1c89680bef70411b7c494b4684dfc98
#
_entry.id   d1c89680bef70411b7c494b4684dfc98
#
_cell.length_a   1.000
_cell.length_b   1.000
_cell.length_c   1.000
_cell.angle_alpha   90.00
_cell.angle_beta   90.00
_cell.angle_gamma   90.00
#
_symmetry.space_group_name_H-M   'P 1'
#
loop_
_entity.id
_entity.type
_entity.pdbx_description
1 polymer ?
#
loop_
_entity_poly.entity_id
_entity_poly.type
_entity_poly.pdbx_seq_one_letter_code
_entity_poly.pdbx_strand_id
1 'polypeptide(L)'
;HYAYGSIGNWLYTKLCGLEILEPGYKKFALRPQFIKGITHAKLAYESVYGKIAIVWRCEDRKITVDVTVPANTTAVLTLPESDETLTLGSGSYHYEYPTETSLEIDRYTMETPLHVIMEHPVARAIFAQYAPEFLENPMLEYVKNEPVTALLAYGDSIKPLFEQVLAAMNQADKEQS
;
A
#
# COMPACT_ATOMS: atom_id res chain seq x y z
N HIS A 1 4.65 -5.46 27.97
CA HIS A 1 5.72 -5.08 26.99
C HIS A 1 6.08 -6.20 26.01
N TYR A 2 5.96 -7.47 26.40
CA TYR A 2 6.27 -8.61 25.51
C TYR A 2 5.22 -8.83 24.41
N ALA A 3 3.96 -8.48 24.62
CA ALA A 3 2.87 -8.72 23.68
C ALA A 3 2.99 -7.88 22.38
N TYR A 4 3.43 -6.63 22.50
CA TYR A 4 3.56 -5.75 21.32
C TYR A 4 4.74 -6.12 20.41
N GLY A 5 5.84 -6.59 20.98
CA GLY A 5 7.00 -7.07 20.20
C GLY A 5 6.70 -8.36 19.42
N SER A 6 5.91 -9.27 20.00
CA SER A 6 5.53 -10.53 19.36
C SER A 6 4.54 -10.35 18.20
N ILE A 7 3.59 -9.41 18.33
CA ILE A 7 2.61 -9.10 17.27
C ILE A 7 3.33 -8.45 16.08
N GLY A 8 4.22 -7.49 16.33
CA GLY A 8 5.01 -6.85 15.26
C GLY A 8 5.86 -7.85 14.48
N ASN A 9 6.58 -8.71 15.19
CA ASN A 9 7.42 -9.74 14.57
C ASN A 9 6.58 -10.76 13.77
N TRP A 10 5.43 -11.17 14.29
CA TRP A 10 4.50 -12.07 13.59
C TRP A 10 3.98 -11.43 12.31
N LEU A 11 3.58 -10.14 12.35
CA LEU A 11 3.09 -9.43 11.19
C LEU A 11 4.15 -9.35 10.08
N TYR A 12 5.39 -8.98 10.42
CA TYR A 12 6.48 -8.93 9.44
C TYR A 12 6.84 -10.30 8.88
N THR A 13 6.80 -11.35 9.70
CA THR A 13 7.00 -12.73 9.25
C THR A 13 5.92 -13.13 8.23
N LYS A 14 4.67 -12.74 8.45
CA LYS A 14 3.56 -12.98 7.51
C LYS A 14 3.70 -12.17 6.22
N LEU A 15 4.01 -10.87 6.32
CA LEU A 15 4.18 -10.00 5.16
C LEU A 15 5.37 -10.41 4.28
N CYS A 16 6.44 -10.91 4.86
CA CYS A 16 7.61 -11.39 4.16
C CYS A 16 7.55 -12.90 3.84
N GLY A 17 6.62 -13.63 4.46
CA GLY A 17 6.35 -15.03 4.18
C GLY A 17 7.51 -15.96 4.51
N LEU A 18 8.28 -15.67 5.59
CA LEU A 18 9.37 -16.53 6.03
C LEU A 18 8.82 -17.81 6.68
N GLU A 19 9.21 -18.95 6.13
CA GLU A 19 8.81 -20.29 6.59
C GLU A 19 10.02 -21.21 6.65
N ILE A 20 10.11 -22.00 7.74
CA ILE A 20 11.16 -23.00 7.89
C ILE A 20 10.80 -24.23 7.08
N LEU A 21 11.66 -24.68 6.18
CA LEU A 21 11.52 -25.93 5.45
C LEU A 21 12.42 -27.05 6.00
N GLU A 22 13.59 -26.68 6.54
CA GLU A 22 14.51 -27.59 7.22
C GLU A 22 15.00 -26.98 8.54
N PRO A 23 15.33 -27.83 9.56
CA PRO A 23 15.75 -27.34 10.86
C PRO A 23 16.87 -26.30 10.81
N GLY A 24 16.79 -25.32 11.71
CA GLY A 24 17.79 -24.24 11.83
C GLY A 24 17.79 -23.26 10.66
N TYR A 25 16.80 -23.28 9.77
CA TYR A 25 16.76 -22.49 8.53
C TYR A 25 17.83 -22.91 7.49
N LYS A 26 18.27 -24.16 7.51
CA LYS A 26 19.13 -24.69 6.46
C LYS A 26 18.48 -24.58 5.08
N LYS A 27 17.16 -24.79 5.04
CA LYS A 27 16.29 -24.48 3.91
C LYS A 27 15.06 -23.74 4.41
N PHE A 28 14.69 -22.66 3.75
CA PHE A 28 13.55 -21.83 4.11
C PHE A 28 12.83 -21.27 2.87
N ALA A 29 11.57 -20.96 3.03
CA ALA A 29 10.79 -20.30 2.01
C ALA A 29 10.64 -18.80 2.35
N LEU A 30 10.56 -17.99 1.29
CA LEU A 30 10.20 -16.58 1.32
C LEU A 30 9.06 -16.37 0.33
N ARG A 31 7.89 -16.00 0.84
CA ARG A 31 6.66 -15.77 0.05
C ARG A 31 6.01 -14.46 0.46
N PRO A 32 6.53 -13.33 -0.02
CA PRO A 32 5.95 -12.02 0.29
C PRO A 32 4.47 -11.97 -0.05
N GLN A 33 3.66 -11.44 0.87
CA GLN A 33 2.22 -11.30 0.70
C GLN A 33 1.84 -9.82 0.69
N PHE A 34 1.12 -9.42 -0.35
CA PHE A 34 0.62 -8.07 -0.47
C PHE A 34 -0.68 -7.88 0.31
N ILE A 35 -0.71 -6.82 1.09
CA ILE A 35 -1.90 -6.39 1.83
C ILE A 35 -2.15 -4.93 1.48
N LYS A 36 -3.37 -4.62 1.07
CA LYS A 36 -3.77 -3.25 0.77
C LYS A 36 -3.47 -2.31 1.95
N GLY A 37 -2.81 -1.20 1.68
CA GLY A 37 -2.34 -0.24 2.69
C GLY A 37 -0.91 -0.46 3.18
N ILE A 38 -0.22 -1.54 2.75
CA ILE A 38 1.17 -1.81 3.09
C ILE A 38 1.97 -1.87 1.79
N THR A 39 2.71 -0.83 1.47
CA THR A 39 3.47 -0.69 0.22
C THR A 39 4.87 -1.29 0.31
N HIS A 40 5.35 -1.56 1.51
CA HIS A 40 6.66 -2.17 1.74
C HIS A 40 6.69 -2.97 3.05
N ALA A 41 7.57 -3.95 3.12
CA ALA A 41 7.92 -4.63 4.36
C ALA A 41 9.39 -5.06 4.35
N LYS A 42 9.94 -5.18 5.55
CA LYS A 42 11.31 -5.61 5.78
C LYS A 42 11.34 -6.63 6.91
N LEU A 43 12.02 -7.74 6.68
CA LEU A 43 12.34 -8.74 7.69
C LEU A 43 13.85 -8.97 7.72
N ALA A 44 14.43 -9.02 8.91
CA ALA A 44 15.78 -9.49 9.15
C ALA A 44 15.74 -10.48 10.32
N TYR A 45 16.25 -11.68 10.09
CA TYR A 45 16.25 -12.76 11.06
C TYR A 45 17.66 -13.35 11.17
N GLU A 46 18.18 -13.44 12.41
CA GLU A 46 19.47 -14.07 12.68
C GLU A 46 19.28 -15.57 12.93
N SER A 47 19.62 -16.37 11.94
CA SER A 47 19.63 -17.82 12.05
C SER A 47 21.00 -18.33 12.56
N VAL A 48 21.08 -19.62 12.88
CA VAL A 48 22.36 -20.27 13.24
C VAL A 48 23.39 -20.24 12.09
N TYR A 49 22.96 -20.03 10.86
CA TYR A 49 23.80 -19.91 9.66
C TYR A 49 24.13 -18.47 9.30
N GLY A 50 23.54 -17.48 10.01
CA GLY A 50 23.69 -16.06 9.74
C GLY A 50 22.39 -15.37 9.38
N LYS A 51 22.50 -14.15 8.88
CA LYS A 51 21.38 -13.26 8.62
C LYS A 51 20.57 -13.65 7.39
N ILE A 52 19.28 -13.89 7.58
CA ILE A 52 18.26 -13.96 6.54
C ILE A 52 17.61 -12.58 6.47
N ALA A 53 17.54 -11.97 5.30
CA ALA A 53 16.83 -10.70 5.14
C ALA A 53 16.02 -10.70 3.85
N ILE A 54 14.87 -10.04 3.91
CA ILE A 54 14.06 -9.71 2.75
C ILE A 54 13.48 -8.31 2.93
N VAL A 55 13.53 -7.53 1.87
CA VAL A 55 12.85 -6.23 1.76
C VAL A 55 12.06 -6.25 0.48
N TRP A 56 10.79 -5.90 0.53
CA TRP A 56 10.01 -5.71 -0.67
C TRP A 56 9.29 -4.35 -0.64
N ARG A 57 9.08 -3.78 -1.83
CA ARG A 57 8.33 -2.56 -2.07
C ARG A 57 7.43 -2.73 -3.28
N CYS A 58 6.25 -2.14 -3.22
CA CYS A 58 5.31 -2.04 -4.34
C CYS A 58 4.85 -0.59 -4.42
N GLU A 59 5.57 0.20 -5.17
CA GLU A 59 5.42 1.66 -5.30
C GLU A 59 5.66 2.05 -6.76
N ASP A 60 5.04 3.12 -7.24
CA ASP A 60 5.24 3.68 -8.58
C ASP A 60 5.07 2.65 -9.71
N ARG A 61 4.08 1.74 -9.60
CA ARG A 61 3.84 0.64 -10.56
C ARG A 61 5.03 -0.30 -10.75
N LYS A 62 5.81 -0.46 -9.71
CA LYS A 62 7.01 -1.29 -9.70
C LYS A 62 7.11 -2.10 -8.41
N ILE A 63 7.49 -3.35 -8.56
CA ILE A 63 7.82 -4.21 -7.44
C ILE A 63 9.34 -4.34 -7.38
N THR A 64 9.91 -4.16 -6.19
CA THR A 64 11.30 -4.49 -5.88
C THR A 64 11.35 -5.50 -4.75
N VAL A 65 12.23 -6.49 -4.87
CA VAL A 65 12.46 -7.51 -3.85
C VAL A 65 13.96 -7.72 -3.68
N ASP A 66 14.47 -7.42 -2.49
CA ASP A 66 15.87 -7.64 -2.10
C ASP A 66 15.92 -8.79 -1.10
N VAL A 67 16.77 -9.79 -1.37
CA VAL A 67 16.89 -10.99 -0.53
C VAL A 67 18.36 -11.23 -0.16
N THR A 68 18.61 -11.54 1.11
CA THR A 68 19.92 -12.02 1.60
C THR A 68 19.75 -13.42 2.13
N VAL A 69 20.52 -14.35 1.58
CA VAL A 69 20.55 -15.77 1.93
C VAL A 69 21.92 -16.07 2.58
N PRO A 70 21.97 -16.53 3.84
CA PRO A 70 23.23 -16.79 4.52
C PRO A 70 23.99 -17.98 3.93
N ALA A 71 25.28 -18.07 4.26
CA ALA A 71 26.13 -19.16 3.79
C ALA A 71 25.60 -20.55 4.19
N ASN A 72 25.79 -21.54 3.33
CA ASN A 72 25.38 -22.93 3.55
C ASN A 72 23.87 -23.12 3.75
N THR A 73 23.06 -22.21 3.25
CA THR A 73 21.59 -22.31 3.27
C THR A 73 21.00 -22.16 1.87
N THR A 74 19.74 -22.56 1.74
CA THR A 74 18.99 -22.44 0.50
C THR A 74 17.64 -21.78 0.77
N ALA A 75 17.31 -20.74 0.03
CA ALA A 75 16.00 -20.10 0.05
C ALA A 75 15.15 -20.55 -1.15
N VAL A 76 13.88 -20.72 -0.91
CA VAL A 76 12.86 -20.94 -1.94
C VAL A 76 12.01 -19.67 -1.99
N LEU A 77 12.27 -18.83 -2.99
CA LEU A 77 11.59 -17.54 -3.15
C LEU A 77 10.44 -17.66 -4.14
N THR A 78 9.26 -17.24 -3.72
CA THR A 78 8.13 -16.98 -4.63
C THR A 78 7.98 -15.46 -4.73
N LEU A 79 8.21 -14.92 -5.92
CA LEU A 79 8.05 -13.47 -6.15
C LEU A 79 6.56 -13.09 -6.08
N PRO A 80 6.22 -11.91 -5.55
CA PRO A 80 4.86 -11.38 -5.61
C PRO A 80 4.31 -11.38 -7.03
N GLU A 81 3.01 -11.68 -7.19
CA GLU A 81 2.32 -11.75 -8.49
C GLU A 81 2.91 -12.76 -9.48
N SER A 82 3.78 -13.66 -9.01
CA SER A 82 4.38 -14.72 -9.82
C SER A 82 4.07 -16.09 -9.22
N ASP A 83 3.76 -17.04 -10.08
CA ASP A 83 3.64 -18.44 -9.69
C ASP A 83 4.99 -19.18 -9.74
N GLU A 84 6.02 -18.51 -10.24
CA GLU A 84 7.36 -19.08 -10.33
C GLU A 84 8.04 -19.12 -8.95
N THR A 85 8.68 -20.25 -8.71
CA THR A 85 9.46 -20.49 -7.49
C THR A 85 10.94 -20.56 -7.85
N LEU A 86 11.73 -19.69 -7.25
CA LEU A 86 13.17 -19.60 -7.46
C LEU A 86 13.92 -20.26 -6.32
N THR A 87 14.88 -21.12 -6.63
CA THR A 87 15.79 -21.69 -5.62
C THR A 87 17.08 -20.88 -5.57
N LEU A 88 17.32 -20.22 -4.44
CA LEU A 88 18.45 -19.32 -4.24
C LEU A 88 19.47 -19.95 -3.29
N GLY A 89 20.73 -20.02 -3.71
CA GLY A 89 21.86 -20.33 -2.84
C GLY A 89 22.26 -19.13 -1.96
N SER A 90 23.38 -19.24 -1.24
CA SER A 90 23.89 -18.12 -0.44
C SER A 90 24.27 -16.94 -1.31
N GLY A 91 23.94 -15.72 -0.86
CA GLY A 91 24.20 -14.48 -1.60
C GLY A 91 23.15 -13.41 -1.37
N SER A 92 23.28 -12.32 -2.12
CA SER A 92 22.30 -11.24 -2.16
C SER A 92 21.70 -11.14 -3.56
N TYR A 93 20.39 -11.00 -3.60
CA TYR A 93 19.61 -11.00 -4.83
C TYR A 93 18.71 -9.77 -4.88
N HIS A 94 18.56 -9.19 -6.06
CA HIS A 94 17.70 -8.06 -6.33
C HIS A 94 16.81 -8.37 -7.53
N TYR A 95 15.51 -8.17 -7.36
CA TYR A 95 14.51 -8.32 -8.41
C TYR A 95 13.73 -7.02 -8.53
N GLU A 96 13.54 -6.58 -9.77
CA GLU A 96 12.74 -5.39 -10.09
C GLU A 96 11.91 -5.67 -11.34
N TYR A 97 10.60 -5.43 -11.25
CA TYR A 97 9.67 -5.66 -12.37
C TYR A 97 8.43 -4.77 -12.25
N PRO A 98 7.78 -4.45 -13.40
CA PRO A 98 6.57 -3.63 -13.40
C PRO A 98 5.38 -4.38 -12.83
N THR A 99 4.40 -3.63 -12.29
CA THR A 99 3.12 -4.15 -11.82
C THR A 99 2.00 -3.17 -12.15
N GLU A 100 0.78 -3.70 -12.31
CA GLU A 100 -0.46 -2.90 -12.34
C GLU A 100 -1.12 -2.81 -10.96
N THR A 101 -0.63 -3.55 -9.97
CA THR A 101 -1.15 -3.55 -8.60
C THR A 101 -0.74 -2.28 -7.86
N SER A 102 -1.70 -1.62 -7.24
CA SER A 102 -1.48 -0.53 -6.28
C SER A 102 -1.90 -0.99 -4.89
N LEU A 103 -0.98 -0.95 -3.94
CA LEU A 103 -1.23 -1.25 -2.54
C LEU A 103 -1.56 0.01 -1.71
N GLU A 104 -1.45 1.18 -2.31
CA GLU A 104 -1.79 2.44 -1.66
C GLU A 104 -3.29 2.51 -1.37
N ILE A 105 -3.63 3.06 -0.21
CA ILE A 105 -5.01 3.42 0.13
C ILE A 105 -5.17 4.90 -0.15
N ASP A 106 -6.18 5.22 -0.95
CA ASP A 106 -6.57 6.61 -1.16
C ASP A 106 -7.09 7.20 0.16
N ARG A 107 -6.50 8.31 0.57
CA ARG A 107 -6.88 9.03 1.79
C ARG A 107 -8.28 9.63 1.66
N TYR A 108 -8.59 10.11 0.46
CA TYR A 108 -9.88 10.71 0.13
C TYR A 108 -10.63 9.81 -0.83
N THR A 109 -11.86 9.45 -0.46
CA THR A 109 -12.76 8.57 -1.23
C THR A 109 -14.15 9.19 -1.30
N MET A 110 -15.07 8.55 -2.01
CA MET A 110 -16.48 8.96 -2.03
C MET A 110 -17.16 8.89 -0.66
N GLU A 111 -16.56 8.19 0.31
CA GLU A 111 -17.02 8.14 1.71
C GLU A 111 -16.45 9.29 2.57
N THR A 112 -15.56 10.11 2.01
CA THR A 112 -15.01 11.28 2.71
C THR A 112 -16.13 12.32 2.91
N PRO A 113 -16.28 12.85 4.15
CA PRO A 113 -17.26 13.90 4.41
C PRO A 113 -17.01 15.14 3.55
N LEU A 114 -18.07 15.76 3.09
CA LEU A 114 -18.00 16.87 2.14
C LEU A 114 -17.19 18.06 2.67
N HIS A 115 -17.29 18.40 3.97
CA HIS A 115 -16.54 19.51 4.55
C HIS A 115 -15.02 19.29 4.42
N VAL A 116 -14.52 18.05 4.57
CA VAL A 116 -13.09 17.73 4.43
C VAL A 116 -12.63 18.01 2.99
N ILE A 117 -13.45 17.65 2.00
CA ILE A 117 -13.17 17.92 0.60
C ILE A 117 -13.20 19.43 0.33
N MET A 118 -14.21 20.12 0.83
CA MET A 118 -14.40 21.56 0.61
C MET A 118 -13.33 22.44 1.29
N GLU A 119 -12.70 21.96 2.35
CA GLU A 119 -11.58 22.63 3.02
C GLU A 119 -10.24 22.40 2.29
N HIS A 120 -10.14 21.36 1.47
CA HIS A 120 -8.91 21.04 0.76
C HIS A 120 -8.63 22.05 -0.37
N PRO A 121 -7.43 22.69 -0.42
CA PRO A 121 -7.14 23.78 -1.36
C PRO A 121 -7.23 23.35 -2.83
N VAL A 122 -6.81 22.12 -3.17
CA VAL A 122 -6.88 21.58 -4.53
C VAL A 122 -8.34 21.38 -4.94
N ALA A 123 -9.18 20.84 -4.07
CA ALA A 123 -10.60 20.66 -4.34
C ALA A 123 -11.29 22.00 -4.59
N ARG A 124 -11.04 22.99 -3.76
CA ARG A 124 -11.59 24.35 -3.92
C ARG A 124 -11.20 24.98 -5.25
N ALA A 125 -9.96 24.81 -5.68
CA ALA A 125 -9.49 25.32 -6.96
C ALA A 125 -10.25 24.68 -8.14
N ILE A 126 -10.43 23.36 -8.10
CA ILE A 126 -11.17 22.61 -9.13
C ILE A 126 -12.64 23.03 -9.15
N PHE A 127 -13.31 23.08 -8.00
CA PHE A 127 -14.71 23.51 -7.94
C PHE A 127 -14.89 24.96 -8.41
N ALA A 128 -13.98 25.87 -8.04
CA ALA A 128 -14.03 27.26 -8.50
C ALA A 128 -13.88 27.37 -10.03
N GLN A 129 -13.16 26.46 -10.65
CA GLN A 129 -12.95 26.44 -12.10
C GLN A 129 -14.10 25.77 -12.87
N TYR A 130 -14.61 24.65 -12.37
CA TYR A 130 -15.53 23.79 -13.14
C TYR A 130 -16.98 23.82 -12.64
N ALA A 131 -17.22 24.21 -11.41
CA ALA A 131 -18.55 24.26 -10.78
C ALA A 131 -18.63 25.33 -9.69
N PRO A 132 -18.41 26.63 -10.02
CA PRO A 132 -18.45 27.70 -9.02
C PRO A 132 -19.79 27.80 -8.29
N GLU A 133 -20.88 27.52 -8.99
CA GLU A 133 -22.25 27.49 -8.43
C GLU A 133 -22.40 26.42 -7.34
N PHE A 134 -21.60 25.37 -7.35
CA PHE A 134 -21.58 24.36 -6.30
C PHE A 134 -21.06 24.95 -4.99
N LEU A 135 -19.99 25.75 -5.04
CA LEU A 135 -19.40 26.40 -3.85
C LEU A 135 -20.34 27.42 -3.20
N GLU A 136 -21.22 28.02 -3.98
CA GLU A 136 -22.15 29.04 -3.53
C GLU A 136 -23.50 28.47 -3.09
N ASN A 137 -23.69 27.15 -3.22
CA ASN A 137 -24.94 26.51 -2.93
C ASN A 137 -25.21 26.45 -1.41
N PRO A 138 -26.25 27.14 -0.88
CA PRO A 138 -26.55 27.14 0.55
C PRO A 138 -26.92 25.76 1.11
N MET A 139 -27.33 24.80 0.26
CA MET A 139 -27.59 23.42 0.69
C MET A 139 -26.37 22.68 1.18
N LEU A 140 -25.14 23.11 0.78
CA LEU A 140 -23.90 22.50 1.24
C LEU A 140 -23.77 22.52 2.76
N GLU A 141 -24.26 23.57 3.42
CA GLU A 141 -24.20 23.69 4.88
C GLU A 141 -24.98 22.56 5.58
N TYR A 142 -26.05 22.09 4.98
CA TYR A 142 -26.88 21.02 5.55
C TYR A 142 -26.29 19.62 5.33
N VAL A 143 -25.48 19.45 4.27
CA VAL A 143 -24.92 18.15 3.88
C VAL A 143 -23.40 18.06 4.09
N LYS A 144 -22.78 19.07 4.70
CA LYS A 144 -21.32 19.14 4.86
C LYS A 144 -20.69 17.97 5.62
N ASN A 145 -21.45 17.34 6.51
CA ASN A 145 -20.97 16.19 7.29
C ASN A 145 -21.30 14.85 6.61
N GLU A 146 -22.08 14.87 5.53
CA GLU A 146 -22.42 13.68 4.78
C GLU A 146 -21.30 13.30 3.81
N PRO A 147 -21.10 12.00 3.52
CA PRO A 147 -20.18 11.55 2.50
C PRO A 147 -20.67 11.94 1.09
N VAL A 148 -19.77 12.00 0.11
CA VAL A 148 -20.12 12.28 -1.29
C VAL A 148 -21.16 11.30 -1.82
N THR A 149 -21.07 10.02 -1.39
CA THR A 149 -22.06 8.98 -1.77
C THR A 149 -23.50 9.38 -1.43
N ALA A 150 -23.73 10.10 -0.34
CA ALA A 150 -25.07 10.60 0.01
C ALA A 150 -25.58 11.65 -0.97
N LEU A 151 -24.69 12.47 -1.56
CA LEU A 151 -25.05 13.45 -2.58
C LEU A 151 -25.46 12.80 -3.90
N LEU A 152 -24.91 11.64 -4.22
CA LEU A 152 -25.23 10.90 -5.45
C LEU A 152 -26.69 10.40 -5.45
N ALA A 153 -27.32 10.31 -4.27
CA ALA A 153 -28.76 10.01 -4.19
C ALA A 153 -29.63 11.09 -4.84
N TYR A 154 -29.13 12.30 -5.03
CA TYR A 154 -29.80 13.42 -5.68
C TYR A 154 -29.44 13.58 -7.16
N GLY A 155 -28.51 12.79 -7.68
CA GLY A 155 -28.13 12.75 -9.09
C GLY A 155 -26.68 12.36 -9.33
N ASP A 156 -26.46 11.57 -10.38
CA ASP A 156 -25.12 11.05 -10.73
C ASP A 156 -24.26 12.03 -11.52
N SER A 157 -24.82 13.17 -11.95
CA SER A 157 -24.13 14.13 -12.82
C SER A 157 -22.88 14.75 -12.19
N ILE A 158 -22.82 14.80 -10.87
CA ILE A 158 -21.66 15.34 -10.12
C ILE A 158 -20.57 14.31 -9.87
N LYS A 159 -20.85 13.02 -10.05
CA LYS A 159 -19.92 11.92 -9.77
C LYS A 159 -18.56 12.07 -10.49
N PRO A 160 -18.51 12.32 -11.81
CA PRO A 160 -17.23 12.46 -12.51
C PRO A 160 -16.36 13.61 -11.98
N LEU A 161 -16.99 14.72 -11.57
CA LEU A 161 -16.29 15.86 -11.00
C LEU A 161 -15.68 15.50 -9.63
N PHE A 162 -16.42 14.81 -8.77
CA PHE A 162 -15.90 14.36 -7.48
C PHE A 162 -14.80 13.32 -7.65
N GLU A 163 -14.90 12.39 -8.59
CA GLU A 163 -13.83 11.43 -8.91
C GLU A 163 -12.53 12.17 -9.29
N GLN A 164 -12.63 13.19 -10.14
CA GLN A 164 -11.49 14.02 -10.52
C GLN A 164 -10.91 14.80 -9.32
N VAL A 165 -11.77 15.40 -8.49
CA VAL A 165 -11.35 16.14 -7.29
C VAL A 165 -10.63 15.23 -6.31
N LEU A 166 -11.19 14.06 -6.00
CA LEU A 166 -10.60 13.11 -5.06
C LEU A 166 -9.26 12.57 -5.56
N ALA A 167 -9.14 12.28 -6.85
CA ALA A 167 -7.88 11.86 -7.46
C ALA A 167 -6.80 12.96 -7.35
N ALA A 168 -7.16 14.21 -7.61
CA ALA A 168 -6.25 15.34 -7.51
C ALA A 168 -5.81 15.62 -6.06
N MET A 169 -6.73 15.50 -5.09
CA MET A 169 -6.42 15.63 -3.67
C MET A 169 -5.44 14.55 -3.20
N ASN A 170 -5.70 13.29 -3.55
CA ASN A 170 -4.83 12.16 -3.21
C ASN A 170 -3.43 12.31 -3.83
N GLN A 171 -3.36 12.79 -5.07
CA GLN A 171 -2.07 13.05 -5.72
C GLN A 171 -1.30 14.18 -5.05
N ALA A 172 -1.94 15.28 -4.72
CA ALA A 172 -1.29 16.42 -4.08
C ALA A 172 -0.72 16.07 -2.68
N ASP A 173 -1.44 15.26 -1.91
CA ASP A 173 -0.97 14.83 -0.59
C ASP A 173 0.21 13.85 -0.67
N LYS A 174 0.28 13.02 -1.73
CA LYS A 174 1.43 12.14 -1.99
C LYS A 174 2.70 12.93 -2.32
N GLU A 175 2.58 14.02 -3.06
CA GLU A 175 3.71 14.87 -3.44
C GLU A 175 4.27 15.69 -2.26
N GLN A 176 3.52 15.81 -1.16
CA GLN A 176 3.92 16.54 0.04
C GLN A 176 4.44 15.63 1.17
N SER A 177 4.36 14.31 1.01
CA SER A 177 4.80 13.30 2.00
C SER A 177 6.18 12.79 1.70
#